data_5d4f046b8f8c1f69be593dec1335b2da
#
_entry.id   5d4f046b8f8c1f69be593dec1335b2da
#
_cell.length_a   1.000
_cell.length_b   1.000
_cell.length_c   1.000
_cell.angle_alpha   90.00
_cell.angle_beta   90.00
_cell.angle_gamma   90.00
#
_symmetry.space_group_name_H-M   'P 1'
#
loop_
_entity.id
_entity.type
_entity.pdbx_description
1 polymer ?
#
loop_
_entity_poly.entity_id
_entity_poly.type
_entity_poly.pdbx_seq_one_letter_code
_entity_poly.pdbx_strand_id
1 'polypeptide(L)'
;MATSLLMLLDDIASVLDDVALLTKVAAKKTAGVLGDDLALNAQQVSGVRAERELPVVWAVCKGSFINKAILVPGALLLSAVAPWSITPLLMAGGLFLCFEGFEKVXXXXLHKPDEEAAKHEQLVNALLDPTVDLVAVEKDKIRGAVRTDFILSTEIIVITLGTVAASPFLTKFTVLAGVAVLMTVGVYGLVAGIVKIDDLGLYLSQRTSSVAQALQQKLGRGLLLAAPLLMKSLTVLGTLAMFLVGGGILAHGWHDVGQGIEQLSAAAGSTLQPVLGALLNMALGLLAGGAALLVVTLGQRLRR
;
A
#
# COMPACT_ATOMS: atom_id res chain seq x y z
N MET A 1 41.67 21.05 21.40
CA MET A 1 41.07 20.91 20.06
C MET A 1 40.80 19.46 19.68
N ALA A 2 41.74 18.53 19.85
CA ALA A 2 41.51 17.09 19.55
C ALA A 2 40.39 16.46 20.41
N THR A 3 40.32 16.80 21.69
CA THR A 3 39.29 16.32 22.63
C THR A 3 37.91 16.80 22.23
N SER A 4 37.77 18.04 21.72
CA SER A 4 36.50 18.62 21.24
C SER A 4 36.01 17.89 19.98
N LEU A 5 36.93 17.51 19.06
CA LEU A 5 36.56 16.78 17.84
C LEU A 5 36.11 15.35 18.18
N LEU A 6 36.82 14.68 19.12
CA LEU A 6 36.46 13.33 19.56
C LEU A 6 35.10 13.33 20.26
N MET A 7 34.80 14.33 21.10
CA MET A 7 33.49 14.49 21.73
C MET A 7 32.38 14.69 20.68
N LEU A 8 32.65 15.51 19.67
CA LEU A 8 31.69 15.72 18.58
C LEU A 8 31.42 14.42 17.79
N LEU A 9 32.48 13.64 17.51
CA LEU A 9 32.33 12.35 16.82
C LEU A 9 31.55 11.33 17.67
N ASP A 10 31.77 11.31 18.98
CA ASP A 10 31.05 10.47 19.93
C ASP A 10 29.58 10.85 20.01
N ASP A 11 29.26 12.15 20.05
CA ASP A 11 27.90 12.69 20.02
C ASP A 11 27.19 12.30 18.71
N ILE A 12 27.88 12.43 17.56
CA ILE A 12 27.33 12.03 16.24
C ILE A 12 27.08 10.52 16.22
N ALA A 13 28.01 9.71 16.70
CA ALA A 13 27.88 8.24 16.76
C ALA A 13 26.65 7.84 17.61
N SER A 14 26.49 8.48 18.77
CA SER A 14 25.35 8.24 19.66
C SER A 14 24.00 8.58 18.99
N VAL A 15 23.92 9.72 18.29
CA VAL A 15 22.72 10.13 17.55
C VAL A 15 22.41 9.13 16.42
N LEU A 16 23.44 8.66 15.70
CA LEU A 16 23.28 7.67 14.61
C LEU A 16 22.78 6.32 15.16
N ASP A 17 23.28 5.88 16.30
CA ASP A 17 22.84 4.64 16.98
C ASP A 17 21.37 4.76 17.41
N ASP A 18 20.97 5.89 18.00
CA ASP A 18 19.57 6.16 18.38
C ASP A 18 18.66 6.16 17.14
N VAL A 19 19.08 6.82 16.07
CA VAL A 19 18.34 6.87 14.80
C VAL A 19 18.19 5.45 14.22
N ALA A 20 19.27 4.66 14.20
CA ALA A 20 19.25 3.28 13.69
C ALA A 20 18.31 2.40 14.51
N LEU A 21 18.37 2.50 15.84
CA LEU A 21 17.50 1.74 16.75
C LEU A 21 16.02 2.13 16.55
N LEU A 22 15.72 3.43 16.55
CA LEU A 22 14.35 3.95 16.39
C LEU A 22 13.79 3.63 15.00
N THR A 23 14.62 3.70 13.94
CA THR A 23 14.25 3.28 12.58
C THR A 23 13.90 1.80 12.55
N LYS A 24 14.69 0.95 13.22
CA LYS A 24 14.42 -0.49 13.32
C LYS A 24 13.12 -0.77 14.06
N VAL A 25 12.85 -0.06 15.16
CA VAL A 25 11.59 -0.18 15.93
C VAL A 25 10.40 0.28 15.08
N ALA A 26 10.50 1.43 14.41
CA ALA A 26 9.46 1.96 13.53
C ALA A 26 9.20 0.99 12.37
N ALA A 27 10.25 0.52 11.69
CA ALA A 27 10.15 -0.45 10.60
C ALA A 27 9.48 -1.76 11.06
N LYS A 28 9.79 -2.23 12.28
CA LYS A 28 9.14 -3.42 12.85
C LYS A 28 7.65 -3.19 13.10
N LYS A 29 7.26 -1.99 13.59
CA LYS A 29 5.85 -1.63 13.79
C LYS A 29 5.10 -1.51 12.46
N THR A 30 5.73 -0.92 11.45
CA THR A 30 5.13 -0.75 10.12
C THR A 30 5.20 -2.03 9.26
N ALA A 31 6.00 -3.04 9.64
CA ALA A 31 6.10 -4.31 8.90
C ALA A 31 4.76 -5.06 8.84
N GLY A 32 3.88 -4.87 9.83
CA GLY A 32 2.53 -5.42 9.81
C GLY A 32 1.67 -4.85 8.69
N VAL A 33 1.90 -3.58 8.34
CA VAL A 33 1.18 -2.86 7.28
C VAL A 33 1.82 -3.11 5.90
N LEU A 34 3.09 -3.53 5.86
CA LEU A 34 3.86 -3.72 4.61
C LEU A 34 3.19 -4.71 3.65
N GLY A 35 2.60 -5.78 4.18
CA GLY A 35 1.91 -6.80 3.37
C GLY A 35 0.71 -6.21 2.62
N ASP A 36 -0.06 -5.40 3.31
CA ASP A 36 -1.23 -4.73 2.76
C ASP A 36 -0.81 -3.67 1.72
N ASP A 37 0.23 -2.88 2.02
CA ASP A 37 0.85 -1.91 1.11
C ASP A 37 1.33 -2.60 -0.18
N LEU A 38 2.03 -3.74 -0.04
CA LEU A 38 2.55 -4.50 -1.16
C LEU A 38 1.43 -5.01 -2.06
N ALA A 39 0.38 -5.61 -1.45
CA ALA A 39 -0.76 -6.16 -2.18
C ALA A 39 -1.51 -5.05 -2.94
N LEU A 40 -1.76 -3.91 -2.28
CA LEU A 40 -2.45 -2.76 -2.89
C LEU A 40 -1.62 -2.15 -4.03
N ASN A 41 -0.34 -1.91 -3.80
CA ASN A 41 0.54 -1.33 -4.82
C ASN A 41 0.72 -2.27 -6.02
N ALA A 42 0.91 -3.58 -5.78
CA ALA A 42 1.02 -4.58 -6.86
C ALA A 42 -0.28 -4.65 -7.68
N GLN A 43 -1.44 -4.64 -7.01
CA GLN A 43 -2.75 -4.60 -7.68
C GLN A 43 -2.90 -3.36 -8.57
N GLN A 44 -2.52 -2.19 -8.05
CA GLN A 44 -2.66 -0.90 -8.75
C GLN A 44 -1.83 -0.84 -10.03
N VAL A 45 -0.63 -1.43 -10.03
CA VAL A 45 0.27 -1.40 -11.20
C VAL A 45 0.06 -2.57 -12.16
N SER A 46 -0.69 -3.60 -11.76
CA SER A 46 -0.98 -4.79 -12.59
C SER A 46 -1.91 -4.45 -13.76
N GLY A 47 -1.91 -5.29 -14.81
CA GLY A 47 -2.79 -5.14 -15.97
C GLY A 47 -2.40 -4.00 -16.92
N VAL A 48 -1.11 -3.71 -17.01
CA VAL A 48 -0.50 -2.92 -18.10
C VAL A 48 0.22 -3.88 -19.05
N ARG A 49 0.66 -3.39 -20.21
CA ARG A 49 1.49 -4.19 -21.13
C ARG A 49 2.80 -4.58 -20.44
N ALA A 50 3.27 -5.80 -20.68
CA ALA A 50 4.49 -6.36 -20.07
C ALA A 50 5.72 -5.44 -20.26
N GLU A 51 5.84 -4.79 -21.41
CA GLU A 51 6.95 -3.86 -21.72
C GLU A 51 6.83 -2.55 -20.90
N ARG A 52 5.64 -2.22 -20.41
CA ARG A 52 5.34 -0.96 -19.71
C ARG A 52 5.25 -1.13 -18.19
N GLU A 53 5.27 -2.35 -17.68
CA GLU A 53 5.13 -2.63 -16.23
C GLU A 53 6.18 -1.90 -15.40
N LEU A 54 7.47 -2.09 -15.71
CA LEU A 54 8.55 -1.44 -14.97
C LEU A 54 8.51 0.10 -15.08
N PRO A 55 8.29 0.70 -16.28
CA PRO A 55 8.08 2.14 -16.37
C PRO A 55 6.93 2.65 -15.49
N VAL A 56 5.81 1.92 -15.41
CA VAL A 56 4.66 2.28 -14.56
C VAL A 56 5.05 2.17 -13.08
N VAL A 57 5.66 1.05 -12.65
CA VAL A 57 6.16 0.86 -11.26
C VAL A 57 7.12 2.01 -10.90
N TRP A 58 8.04 2.36 -11.79
CA TRP A 58 9.00 3.45 -11.58
C TRP A 58 8.31 4.81 -11.46
N ALA A 59 7.28 5.06 -12.28
CA ALA A 59 6.50 6.31 -12.22
C ALA A 59 5.75 6.43 -10.88
N VAL A 60 5.13 5.32 -10.41
CA VAL A 60 4.44 5.29 -9.11
C VAL A 60 5.47 5.44 -7.97
N CYS A 61 6.61 4.77 -8.05
CA CYS A 61 7.72 4.90 -7.08
C CYS A 61 8.17 6.37 -6.94
N LYS A 62 8.35 7.08 -8.06
CA LYS A 62 8.64 8.52 -8.05
C LYS A 62 7.53 9.32 -7.35
N GLY A 63 6.27 9.00 -7.65
CA GLY A 63 5.09 9.59 -7.01
C GLY A 63 5.11 9.37 -5.50
N SER A 64 5.44 8.14 -5.07
CA SER A 64 5.57 7.75 -3.66
C SER A 64 6.67 8.58 -2.95
N PHE A 65 7.82 8.77 -3.59
CA PHE A 65 8.88 9.63 -3.05
C PHE A 65 8.40 11.08 -2.88
N ILE A 66 7.66 11.61 -3.85
CA ILE A 66 7.08 12.96 -3.79
C ILE A 66 6.05 13.03 -2.64
N ASN A 67 5.17 12.02 -2.53
CA ASN A 67 4.20 11.93 -1.44
C ASN A 67 4.90 12.03 -0.08
N LYS A 68 5.94 11.22 0.13
CA LYS A 68 6.68 11.17 1.40
C LYS A 68 7.50 12.45 1.64
N ALA A 69 8.03 13.06 0.58
CA ALA A 69 8.73 14.35 0.68
C ALA A 69 7.79 15.49 1.14
N ILE A 70 6.49 15.37 0.86
CA ILE A 70 5.45 16.30 1.33
C ILE A 70 4.97 15.88 2.73
N LEU A 71 4.70 14.57 2.92
CA LEU A 71 4.10 14.04 4.14
C LEU A 71 5.02 14.15 5.36
N VAL A 72 6.34 13.91 5.20
CA VAL A 72 7.29 13.95 6.32
C VAL A 72 7.34 15.35 6.94
N PRO A 73 7.65 16.43 6.19
CA PRO A 73 7.61 17.78 6.78
C PRO A 73 6.19 18.20 7.19
N GLY A 74 5.17 17.80 6.43
CA GLY A 74 3.76 18.08 6.75
C GLY A 74 3.35 17.46 8.09
N ALA A 75 3.69 16.20 8.33
CA ALA A 75 3.39 15.48 9.59
C ALA A 75 4.14 16.10 10.78
N LEU A 76 5.42 16.47 10.57
CA LEU A 76 6.22 17.13 11.61
C LEU A 76 5.63 18.49 11.97
N LEU A 77 5.26 19.29 10.96
CA LEU A 77 4.62 20.60 11.16
C LEU A 77 3.27 20.42 11.88
N LEU A 78 2.44 19.51 11.37
CA LEU A 78 1.10 19.26 11.92
C LEU A 78 1.18 18.76 13.37
N SER A 79 2.13 17.88 13.67
CA SER A 79 2.36 17.37 15.04
C SER A 79 2.79 18.47 16.01
N ALA A 80 3.43 19.54 15.51
CA ALA A 80 3.88 20.67 16.34
C ALA A 80 2.78 21.72 16.54
N VAL A 81 1.96 21.98 15.50
CA VAL A 81 0.99 23.09 15.48
C VAL A 81 -0.43 22.62 15.82
N ALA A 82 -0.86 21.48 15.29
CA ALA A 82 -2.24 20.99 15.42
C ALA A 82 -2.29 19.46 15.50
N PRO A 83 -1.71 18.85 16.55
CA PRO A 83 -1.64 17.39 16.66
C PRO A 83 -3.02 16.72 16.62
N TRP A 84 -4.08 17.41 17.10
CA TRP A 84 -5.46 16.92 17.10
C TRP A 84 -6.01 16.65 15.68
N SER A 85 -5.47 17.32 14.66
CA SER A 85 -5.98 17.21 13.27
C SER A 85 -5.50 15.95 12.56
N ILE A 86 -4.47 15.27 13.06
CA ILE A 86 -3.88 14.08 12.43
C ILE A 86 -4.91 12.95 12.36
N THR A 87 -5.62 12.67 13.46
CA THR A 87 -6.61 11.57 13.51
C THR A 87 -7.79 11.80 12.57
N PRO A 88 -8.46 12.96 12.53
CA PRO A 88 -9.53 13.20 11.54
C PRO A 88 -9.06 13.09 10.08
N LEU A 89 -7.86 13.56 9.77
CA LEU A 89 -7.30 13.44 8.40
C LEU A 89 -7.06 11.98 8.03
N LEU A 90 -6.50 11.20 8.96
CA LEU A 90 -6.32 9.74 8.77
C LEU A 90 -7.68 9.05 8.56
N MET A 91 -8.69 9.38 9.37
CA MET A 91 -10.04 8.81 9.27
C MET A 91 -10.67 9.11 7.90
N ALA A 92 -10.50 10.33 7.38
CA ALA A 92 -10.97 10.69 6.04
C ALA A 92 -10.28 9.84 4.96
N GLY A 93 -8.97 9.63 5.10
CA GLY A 93 -8.19 8.74 4.22
C GLY A 93 -8.66 7.28 4.32
N GLY A 94 -8.84 6.78 5.53
CA GLY A 94 -9.35 5.41 5.79
C GLY A 94 -10.73 5.20 5.19
N LEU A 95 -11.64 6.17 5.37
CA LEU A 95 -12.99 6.14 4.76
C LEU A 95 -12.91 6.13 3.23
N PHE A 96 -11.98 6.90 2.65
CA PHE A 96 -11.72 6.90 1.20
C PHE A 96 -11.27 5.51 0.71
N LEU A 97 -10.35 4.84 1.42
CA LEU A 97 -9.92 3.47 1.10
C LEU A 97 -11.09 2.49 1.15
N CYS A 98 -11.92 2.58 2.21
CA CYS A 98 -13.12 1.74 2.36
C CYS A 98 -14.11 1.96 1.20
N PHE A 99 -14.32 3.21 0.80
CA PHE A 99 -15.19 3.59 -0.33
C PHE A 99 -14.66 2.99 -1.64
N GLU A 100 -13.37 3.19 -1.93
CA GLU A 100 -12.72 2.67 -3.15
C GLU A 100 -12.75 1.13 -3.18
N GLY A 101 -12.48 0.49 -2.04
CA GLY A 101 -12.58 -0.98 -1.89
C GLY A 101 -14.00 -1.47 -2.17
N PHE A 102 -15.01 -0.81 -1.61
CA PHE A 102 -16.42 -1.17 -1.79
C PHE A 102 -16.86 -0.95 -3.24
N GLU A 103 -16.41 0.12 -3.88
CA GLU A 103 -16.67 0.40 -5.30
C GLU A 103 -16.14 -0.75 -6.18
N LYS A 104 -14.95 -1.24 -5.89
CA LYS A 104 -14.36 -2.41 -6.57
C LYS A 104 -15.18 -3.68 -6.35
N VAL A 105 -15.63 -3.93 -5.15
CA VAL A 105 -16.52 -5.06 -4.83
C VAL A 105 -17.86 -4.92 -5.54
N UNK A 106 -18.31 -3.93 -5.50
CA UNK A 106 -19.52 -3.65 -6.10
C UNK A 106 -19.44 -3.76 -7.56
N UNK A 107 -18.33 -3.50 -8.02
CA UNK A 107 -18.14 -3.62 -9.38
C UNK A 107 -17.99 -5.04 -9.75
N UNK A 108 -17.50 -5.79 -8.93
CA UNK A 108 -17.33 -7.13 -9.11
C UNK A 108 -18.53 -7.95 -8.86
N UNK A 109 -19.27 -7.53 -8.13
CA UNK A 109 -20.41 -8.19 -7.74
C UNK A 109 -21.63 -7.91 -8.55
N LEU A 110 -21.78 -6.81 -9.00
CA LEU A 110 -22.98 -6.35 -9.76
C LEU A 110 -22.85 -6.50 -11.27
N HIS A 111 -21.63 -6.56 -11.77
CA HIS A 111 -21.43 -6.76 -13.23
C HIS A 111 -21.64 -8.23 -13.60
N LYS A 112 -22.52 -8.47 -14.53
CA LYS A 112 -22.77 -9.81 -15.11
C LYS A 112 -21.52 -10.26 -15.90
N PRO A 113 -21.23 -11.57 -15.96
CA PRO A 113 -20.09 -12.09 -16.74
C PRO A 113 -20.09 -11.59 -18.21
N ASP A 114 -21.26 -11.38 -18.78
CA ASP A 114 -21.41 -10.89 -20.16
C ASP A 114 -20.94 -9.43 -20.31
N GLU A 115 -21.13 -8.60 -19.28
CA GLU A 115 -20.67 -7.20 -19.26
C GLU A 115 -19.16 -7.13 -19.05
N GLU A 116 -18.59 -8.03 -18.24
CA GLU A 116 -17.13 -8.15 -18.07
C GLU A 116 -16.47 -8.61 -19.37
N ALA A 117 -17.05 -9.60 -20.05
CA ALA A 117 -16.59 -10.06 -21.35
C ALA A 117 -16.65 -8.93 -22.39
N ALA A 118 -17.76 -8.17 -22.43
CA ALA A 118 -17.92 -7.02 -23.32
C ALA A 118 -16.91 -5.90 -22.99
N LYS A 119 -16.68 -5.60 -21.72
CA LYS A 119 -15.66 -4.62 -21.29
C LYS A 119 -14.25 -5.10 -21.63
N HIS A 120 -13.98 -6.39 -21.42
CA HIS A 120 -12.68 -6.99 -21.80
C HIS A 120 -12.47 -6.89 -23.31
N GLU A 121 -13.50 -7.22 -24.10
CA GLU A 121 -13.47 -7.12 -25.56
C GLU A 121 -13.31 -5.65 -26.01
N GLN A 122 -14.01 -4.71 -25.35
CA GLN A 122 -13.83 -3.27 -25.59
C GLN A 122 -12.41 -2.82 -25.25
N LEU A 123 -11.84 -3.30 -24.13
CA LEU A 123 -10.48 -2.97 -23.74
C LEU A 123 -9.46 -3.56 -24.74
N VAL A 124 -9.66 -4.82 -25.17
CA VAL A 124 -8.83 -5.46 -26.20
C VAL A 124 -8.94 -4.69 -27.53
N ASN A 125 -10.16 -4.33 -27.93
CA ASN A 125 -10.40 -3.54 -29.15
C ASN A 125 -9.80 -2.14 -29.03
N ALA A 126 -9.89 -1.50 -27.84
CA ALA A 126 -9.24 -0.22 -27.57
C ALA A 126 -7.70 -0.33 -27.61
N LEU A 127 -7.15 -1.46 -27.14
CA LEU A 127 -5.70 -1.73 -27.22
C LEU A 127 -5.24 -1.99 -28.67
N LEU A 128 -6.16 -2.47 -29.52
CA LEU A 128 -5.91 -2.70 -30.95
C LEU A 128 -6.19 -1.46 -31.79
N ASP A 129 -6.95 -0.49 -31.24
CA ASP A 129 -7.30 0.76 -31.92
C ASP A 129 -6.15 1.77 -31.79
N PRO A 130 -5.50 2.14 -32.88
CA PRO A 130 -4.41 3.11 -32.85
C PRO A 130 -4.85 4.52 -32.44
N THR A 131 -6.15 4.80 -32.32
CA THR A 131 -6.67 6.11 -31.90
C THR A 131 -6.78 6.25 -30.37
N VAL A 132 -6.74 5.15 -29.62
CA VAL A 132 -6.82 5.19 -28.15
C VAL A 132 -5.49 5.63 -27.58
N ASP A 133 -5.50 6.68 -26.80
CA ASP A 133 -4.31 7.18 -26.12
C ASP A 133 -3.99 6.28 -24.89
N LEU A 134 -3.23 5.23 -25.13
CA LEU A 134 -2.76 4.30 -24.08
C LEU A 134 -1.94 5.02 -23.01
N VAL A 135 -1.28 6.12 -23.36
CA VAL A 135 -0.53 6.95 -22.41
C VAL A 135 -1.49 7.61 -21.41
N ALA A 136 -2.67 8.03 -21.87
CA ALA A 136 -3.70 8.60 -20.98
C ALA A 136 -4.21 7.55 -19.98
N VAL A 137 -4.48 6.32 -20.44
CA VAL A 137 -4.93 5.20 -19.57
C VAL A 137 -3.86 4.87 -18.51
N GLU A 138 -2.60 4.76 -18.93
CA GLU A 138 -1.49 4.51 -17.99
C GLU A 138 -1.34 5.65 -16.98
N LYS A 139 -1.50 6.89 -17.43
CA LYS A 139 -1.40 8.09 -16.57
C LYS A 139 -2.47 8.10 -15.50
N ASP A 140 -3.71 7.69 -15.81
CA ASP A 140 -4.79 7.61 -14.84
C ASP A 140 -4.55 6.48 -13.82
N LYS A 141 -4.03 5.32 -14.26
CA LYS A 141 -3.59 4.23 -13.37
C LYS A 141 -2.50 4.72 -12.40
N ILE A 142 -1.45 5.38 -12.93
CA ILE A 142 -0.35 5.92 -12.15
C ILE A 142 -0.90 6.93 -11.11
N ARG A 143 -1.80 7.82 -11.53
CA ARG A 143 -2.40 8.82 -10.64
C ARG A 143 -3.22 8.16 -9.52
N GLY A 144 -4.00 7.14 -9.85
CA GLY A 144 -4.76 6.34 -8.88
C GLY A 144 -3.84 5.68 -7.86
N ALA A 145 -2.79 4.99 -8.34
CA ALA A 145 -1.79 4.32 -7.49
C ALA A 145 -1.08 5.32 -6.56
N VAL A 146 -0.66 6.48 -7.07
CA VAL A 146 0.01 7.53 -6.27
C VAL A 146 -0.94 8.09 -5.20
N ARG A 147 -2.24 8.24 -5.51
CA ARG A 147 -3.25 8.70 -4.56
C ARG A 147 -3.46 7.69 -3.43
N THR A 148 -3.59 6.41 -3.75
CA THR A 148 -3.71 5.33 -2.76
C THR A 148 -2.45 5.26 -1.89
N ASP A 149 -1.26 5.30 -2.51
CA ASP A 149 0.04 5.35 -1.81
C ASP A 149 0.11 6.53 -0.84
N PHE A 150 -0.46 7.69 -1.19
CA PHE A 150 -0.47 8.87 -0.31
C PHE A 150 -1.15 8.55 1.04
N ILE A 151 -2.30 7.85 1.01
CA ILE A 151 -3.05 7.48 2.21
C ILE A 151 -2.27 6.45 3.05
N LEU A 152 -1.77 5.40 2.40
CA LEU A 152 -0.97 4.34 3.05
C LEU A 152 0.31 4.93 3.66
N SER A 153 0.98 5.83 2.92
CA SER A 153 2.18 6.53 3.39
C SER A 153 1.87 7.42 4.59
N THR A 154 0.69 8.07 4.63
CA THR A 154 0.29 8.90 5.77
C THR A 154 0.18 8.04 7.03
N GLU A 155 -0.42 6.85 6.92
CA GLU A 155 -0.52 5.90 8.04
C GLU A 155 0.87 5.51 8.57
N ILE A 156 1.76 5.09 7.67
CA ILE A 156 3.14 4.69 8.01
C ILE A 156 3.89 5.84 8.72
N ILE A 157 3.75 7.06 8.20
CA ILE A 157 4.42 8.24 8.74
C ILE A 157 3.86 8.58 10.14
N VAL A 158 2.54 8.45 10.35
CA VAL A 158 1.92 8.71 11.67
C VAL A 158 2.32 7.64 12.69
N ILE A 159 2.34 6.36 12.31
CA ILE A 159 2.83 5.27 13.19
C ILE A 159 4.30 5.52 13.57
N THR A 160 5.12 5.91 12.59
CA THR A 160 6.55 6.22 12.80
C THR A 160 6.69 7.44 13.73
N LEU A 161 5.94 8.51 13.46
CA LEU A 161 5.95 9.74 14.27
C LEU A 161 5.57 9.44 15.73
N GLY A 162 4.56 8.60 15.95
CA GLY A 162 4.16 8.13 17.29
C GLY A 162 5.29 7.40 18.01
N THR A 163 6.09 6.62 17.28
CA THR A 163 7.24 5.88 17.82
C THR A 163 8.35 6.82 18.33
N VAL A 164 8.53 7.97 17.67
CA VAL A 164 9.58 8.95 17.98
C VAL A 164 9.05 10.22 18.64
N ALA A 165 7.83 10.19 19.18
CA ALA A 165 7.13 11.39 19.67
C ALA A 165 7.93 12.18 20.72
N ALA A 166 8.67 11.49 21.60
CA ALA A 166 9.49 12.10 22.67
C ALA A 166 10.90 12.48 22.22
N SER A 167 11.31 12.14 20.97
CA SER A 167 12.70 12.38 20.49
C SER A 167 12.90 13.84 20.06
N PRO A 168 14.16 14.31 20.00
CA PRO A 168 14.49 15.62 19.42
C PRO A 168 14.07 15.71 17.95
N PHE A 169 13.87 16.94 17.47
CA PHE A 169 13.39 17.21 16.10
C PHE A 169 14.27 16.55 15.02
N LEU A 170 15.58 16.63 15.14
CA LEU A 170 16.51 16.04 14.17
C LEU A 170 16.35 14.52 14.09
N THR A 171 16.24 13.85 15.25
CA THR A 171 15.99 12.40 15.34
C THR A 171 14.63 12.05 14.71
N LYS A 172 13.56 12.80 15.03
CA LYS A 172 12.24 12.62 14.40
C LYS A 172 12.34 12.67 12.88
N PHE A 173 12.92 13.74 12.36
CA PHE A 173 13.07 13.96 10.90
C PHE A 173 13.85 12.82 10.25
N THR A 174 15.00 12.45 10.83
CA THR A 174 15.90 11.42 10.26
C THR A 174 15.23 10.04 10.26
N VAL A 175 14.53 9.68 11.35
CA VAL A 175 13.82 8.39 11.43
C VAL A 175 12.65 8.37 10.43
N LEU A 176 11.84 9.43 10.36
CA LEU A 176 10.73 9.52 9.40
C LEU A 176 11.23 9.42 7.96
N ALA A 177 12.29 10.15 7.62
CA ALA A 177 12.91 10.12 6.29
C ALA A 177 13.49 8.73 5.98
N GLY A 178 14.18 8.13 6.95
CA GLY A 178 14.77 6.80 6.81
C GLY A 178 13.71 5.72 6.55
N VAL A 179 12.63 5.71 7.34
CA VAL A 179 11.50 4.78 7.15
C VAL A 179 10.82 5.05 5.81
N ALA A 180 10.61 6.31 5.44
CA ALA A 180 10.00 6.70 4.16
C ALA A 180 10.78 6.13 2.97
N VAL A 181 12.11 6.28 2.97
CA VAL A 181 12.99 5.75 1.91
C VAL A 181 12.98 4.21 1.93
N LEU A 182 13.16 3.60 3.11
CA LEU A 182 13.19 2.15 3.28
C LEU A 182 11.90 1.49 2.76
N MET A 183 10.75 2.05 3.14
CA MET A 183 9.44 1.52 2.72
C MET A 183 9.22 1.71 1.22
N THR A 184 9.57 2.87 0.66
CA THR A 184 9.41 3.11 -0.78
C THR A 184 10.27 2.13 -1.59
N VAL A 185 11.56 2.03 -1.27
CA VAL A 185 12.49 1.14 -1.99
C VAL A 185 12.07 -0.33 -1.80
N GLY A 186 11.68 -0.71 -0.57
CA GLY A 186 11.25 -2.07 -0.23
C GLY A 186 9.99 -2.47 -1.00
N VAL A 187 8.92 -1.67 -0.88
CA VAL A 187 7.62 -1.97 -1.52
C VAL A 187 7.77 -1.99 -3.05
N TYR A 188 8.32 -0.92 -3.66
CA TYR A 188 8.40 -0.85 -5.13
C TYR A 188 9.46 -1.78 -5.71
N GLY A 189 10.50 -2.13 -4.94
CA GLY A 189 11.45 -3.18 -5.31
C GLY A 189 10.78 -4.56 -5.39
N LEU A 190 9.96 -4.89 -4.38
CA LEU A 190 9.18 -6.14 -4.35
C LEU A 190 8.11 -6.15 -5.46
N VAL A 191 7.39 -5.05 -5.64
CA VAL A 191 6.38 -4.91 -6.72
C VAL A 191 7.05 -5.12 -8.09
N ALA A 192 8.21 -4.51 -8.33
CA ALA A 192 8.98 -4.69 -9.58
C ALA A 192 9.38 -6.16 -9.78
N GLY A 193 9.73 -6.84 -8.69
CA GLY A 193 10.03 -8.29 -8.71
C GLY A 193 8.79 -9.11 -9.08
N ILE A 194 7.66 -8.81 -8.46
CA ILE A 194 6.38 -9.53 -8.67
C ILE A 194 5.92 -9.42 -10.13
N VAL A 195 5.93 -8.20 -10.68
CA VAL A 195 5.44 -7.98 -12.06
C VAL A 195 6.38 -8.60 -13.11
N LYS A 196 7.61 -9.00 -12.73
CA LYS A 196 8.56 -9.64 -13.64
C LYS A 196 8.68 -11.16 -13.46
N ILE A 197 7.81 -11.77 -12.66
CA ILE A 197 7.81 -13.22 -12.43
C ILE A 197 7.53 -13.99 -13.74
N ASP A 198 6.59 -13.52 -14.56
CA ASP A 198 6.24 -14.15 -15.84
C ASP A 198 7.37 -14.03 -16.87
N ASP A 199 8.02 -12.87 -16.96
CA ASP A 199 9.21 -12.68 -17.83
C ASP A 199 10.34 -13.64 -17.42
N LEU A 200 10.59 -13.78 -16.12
CA LEU A 200 11.58 -14.71 -15.59
C LEU A 200 11.20 -16.16 -15.90
N GLY A 201 9.91 -16.49 -15.76
CA GLY A 201 9.36 -17.80 -16.11
C GLY A 201 9.59 -18.14 -17.58
N LEU A 202 9.30 -17.18 -18.46
CA LEU A 202 9.52 -17.31 -19.91
C LEU A 202 11.01 -17.51 -20.23
N TYR A 203 11.87 -16.67 -19.66
CA TYR A 203 13.33 -16.75 -19.83
C TYR A 203 13.88 -18.12 -19.43
N LEU A 204 13.46 -18.63 -18.26
CA LEU A 204 13.90 -19.93 -17.75
C LEU A 204 13.36 -21.09 -18.59
N SER A 205 12.12 -20.99 -19.08
CA SER A 205 11.48 -22.05 -19.88
C SER A 205 12.11 -22.22 -21.26
N GLN A 206 12.71 -21.15 -21.81
CA GLN A 206 13.33 -21.14 -23.16
C GLN A 206 14.82 -21.50 -23.16
N ARG A 207 15.44 -21.64 -21.97
CA ARG A 207 16.86 -21.99 -21.90
C ARG A 207 17.11 -23.42 -22.39
N THR A 208 18.05 -23.57 -23.33
CA THR A 208 18.34 -24.85 -24.02
C THR A 208 19.76 -25.37 -23.80
N SER A 209 20.62 -24.65 -23.08
CA SER A 209 22.03 -24.99 -22.99
C SER A 209 22.59 -24.87 -21.56
N SER A 210 22.18 -25.77 -20.65
CA SER A 210 22.83 -25.85 -19.33
C SER A 210 22.72 -27.26 -18.76
N VAL A 211 23.61 -27.60 -17.84
CA VAL A 211 23.61 -28.87 -17.12
C VAL A 211 22.32 -29.05 -16.30
N ALA A 212 21.68 -27.95 -15.94
CA ALA A 212 20.43 -27.94 -15.18
C ALA A 212 19.20 -27.59 -16.03
N GLN A 213 19.25 -27.82 -17.34
CA GLN A 213 18.18 -27.44 -18.31
C GLN A 213 16.79 -27.92 -17.87
N ALA A 214 16.69 -29.21 -17.52
CA ALA A 214 15.41 -29.82 -17.13
C ALA A 214 14.81 -29.13 -15.91
N LEU A 215 15.63 -28.80 -14.91
CA LEU A 215 15.20 -28.08 -13.69
C LEU A 215 14.77 -26.65 -14.01
N GLN A 216 15.56 -25.94 -14.81
CA GLN A 216 15.28 -24.54 -15.23
C GLN A 216 13.97 -24.46 -16.01
N GLN A 217 13.74 -25.38 -16.95
CA GLN A 217 12.48 -25.44 -17.71
C GLN A 217 11.27 -25.77 -16.84
N LYS A 218 11.43 -26.70 -15.88
CA LYS A 218 10.35 -27.02 -14.90
C LYS A 218 10.01 -25.80 -14.05
N LEU A 219 11.03 -25.12 -13.52
CA LEU A 219 10.85 -23.90 -12.71
C LEU A 219 10.20 -22.78 -13.57
N GLY A 220 10.67 -22.58 -14.81
CA GLY A 220 10.11 -21.62 -15.74
C GLY A 220 8.63 -21.83 -16.00
N ARG A 221 8.25 -23.10 -16.31
CA ARG A 221 6.83 -23.48 -16.50
C ARG A 221 6.01 -23.29 -15.22
N GLY A 222 6.59 -23.62 -14.06
CA GLY A 222 5.94 -23.42 -12.76
C GLY A 222 5.65 -21.94 -12.51
N LEU A 223 6.61 -21.06 -12.79
CA LEU A 223 6.44 -19.59 -12.66
C LEU A 223 5.36 -19.07 -13.62
N LEU A 224 5.35 -19.53 -14.87
CA LEU A 224 4.34 -19.14 -15.87
C LEU A 224 2.92 -19.57 -15.47
N LEU A 225 2.77 -20.71 -14.79
CA LEU A 225 1.49 -21.18 -14.27
C LEU A 225 1.10 -20.42 -12.99
N ALA A 226 2.08 -20.05 -12.18
CA ALA A 226 1.87 -19.34 -10.91
C ALA A 226 1.56 -17.84 -11.12
N ALA A 227 2.10 -17.20 -12.17
CA ALA A 227 1.96 -15.75 -12.40
C ALA A 227 0.48 -15.29 -12.47
N PRO A 228 -0.42 -15.91 -13.27
CA PRO A 228 -1.83 -15.50 -13.30
C PRO A 228 -2.55 -15.71 -11.95
N LEU A 229 -2.22 -16.80 -11.25
CA LEU A 229 -2.76 -17.08 -9.90
C LEU A 229 -2.31 -16.01 -8.91
N LEU A 230 -1.04 -15.64 -8.97
CA LEU A 230 -0.46 -14.60 -8.11
C LEU A 230 -1.14 -13.25 -8.38
N MET A 231 -1.31 -12.86 -9.65
CA MET A 231 -1.98 -11.62 -10.03
C MET A 231 -3.44 -11.60 -9.54
N LYS A 232 -4.17 -12.71 -9.70
CA LYS A 232 -5.54 -12.85 -9.21
C LYS A 232 -5.59 -12.77 -7.67
N SER A 233 -4.66 -13.44 -6.99
CA SER A 233 -4.60 -13.38 -5.51
C SER A 233 -4.27 -11.97 -5.02
N LEU A 234 -3.36 -11.25 -5.69
CA LEU A 234 -3.02 -9.86 -5.35
C LEU A 234 -4.23 -8.93 -5.50
N THR A 235 -5.05 -9.14 -6.54
CA THR A 235 -6.29 -8.37 -6.73
C THR A 235 -7.25 -8.55 -5.55
N VAL A 236 -7.45 -9.80 -5.13
CA VAL A 236 -8.33 -10.13 -3.98
C VAL A 236 -7.71 -9.58 -2.69
N LEU A 237 -6.44 -9.87 -2.44
CA LEU A 237 -5.73 -9.43 -1.23
C LEU A 237 -5.68 -7.90 -1.14
N GLY A 238 -5.42 -7.21 -2.25
CA GLY A 238 -5.42 -5.75 -2.29
C GLY A 238 -6.78 -5.15 -1.95
N THR A 239 -7.86 -5.74 -2.44
CA THR A 239 -9.23 -5.29 -2.09
C THR A 239 -9.55 -5.55 -0.61
N LEU A 240 -9.16 -6.72 -0.08
CA LEU A 240 -9.32 -7.03 1.35
C LEU A 240 -8.48 -6.08 2.22
N ALA A 241 -7.24 -5.77 1.77
CA ALA A 241 -6.35 -4.84 2.45
C ALA A 241 -6.96 -3.43 2.56
N MET A 242 -7.68 -2.95 1.53
CA MET A 242 -8.38 -1.65 1.59
C MET A 242 -9.38 -1.59 2.75
N PHE A 243 -10.13 -2.68 2.98
CA PHE A 243 -11.08 -2.75 4.10
C PHE A 243 -10.36 -2.93 5.43
N LEU A 244 -9.31 -3.74 5.47
CA LEU A 244 -8.54 -4.00 6.68
C LEU A 244 -7.85 -2.72 7.17
N VAL A 245 -7.11 -2.05 6.28
CA VAL A 245 -6.38 -0.81 6.59
C VAL A 245 -7.37 0.32 6.87
N GLY A 246 -8.32 0.55 5.96
CA GLY A 246 -9.33 1.61 6.12
C GLY A 246 -10.15 1.45 7.38
N GLY A 247 -10.63 0.22 7.65
CA GLY A 247 -11.39 -0.10 8.86
C GLY A 247 -10.55 0.03 10.13
N GLY A 248 -9.29 -0.41 10.08
CA GLY A 248 -8.33 -0.25 11.18
C GLY A 248 -8.08 1.22 11.53
N ILE A 249 -7.90 2.07 10.51
CA ILE A 249 -7.76 3.53 10.70
C ILE A 249 -9.02 4.11 11.36
N LEU A 250 -10.21 3.71 10.89
CA LEU A 250 -11.49 4.19 11.44
C LEU A 250 -11.68 3.71 12.89
N ALA A 251 -11.36 2.45 13.18
CA ALA A 251 -11.42 1.87 14.53
C ALA A 251 -10.46 2.62 15.47
N HIS A 252 -9.24 2.88 15.02
CA HIS A 252 -8.24 3.61 15.82
C HIS A 252 -8.66 5.07 16.07
N GLY A 253 -9.24 5.71 15.06
CA GLY A 253 -9.71 7.10 15.14
C GLY A 253 -10.98 7.28 15.98
N TRP A 254 -11.83 6.26 16.06
CA TRP A 254 -13.09 6.28 16.81
C TRP A 254 -12.94 5.40 18.07
N HIS A 255 -12.56 6.03 19.15
CA HIS A 255 -12.15 5.38 20.42
C HIS A 255 -13.11 4.30 20.92
N ASP A 256 -14.43 4.59 20.94
CA ASP A 256 -15.44 3.64 21.44
C ASP A 256 -15.53 2.38 20.55
N VAL A 257 -15.45 2.57 19.22
CA VAL A 257 -15.47 1.47 18.26
C VAL A 257 -14.19 0.63 18.40
N GLY A 258 -13.03 1.29 18.50
CA GLY A 258 -11.74 0.61 18.70
C GLY A 258 -11.72 -0.23 19.97
N GLN A 259 -12.18 0.33 21.08
CA GLN A 259 -12.28 -0.40 22.36
C GLN A 259 -13.25 -1.60 22.24
N GLY A 260 -14.39 -1.43 21.58
CA GLY A 260 -15.34 -2.52 21.32
C GLY A 260 -14.71 -3.68 20.56
N ILE A 261 -13.96 -3.35 19.49
CA ILE A 261 -13.23 -4.35 18.68
C ILE A 261 -12.18 -5.07 19.53
N GLU A 262 -11.43 -4.31 20.34
CA GLU A 262 -10.38 -4.86 21.21
C GLU A 262 -10.98 -5.83 22.26
N GLN A 263 -12.07 -5.44 22.93
CA GLN A 263 -12.77 -6.26 23.91
C GLN A 263 -13.33 -7.55 23.28
N LEU A 264 -14.01 -7.43 22.14
CA LEU A 264 -14.57 -8.58 21.41
C LEU A 264 -13.46 -9.53 20.95
N SER A 265 -12.36 -8.99 20.45
CA SER A 265 -11.23 -9.82 19.98
C SER A 265 -10.50 -10.48 21.16
N ALA A 266 -10.36 -9.79 22.28
CA ALA A 266 -9.73 -10.33 23.49
C ALA A 266 -10.49 -11.55 24.05
N ALA A 267 -11.81 -11.58 23.91
CA ALA A 267 -12.66 -12.72 24.33
C ALA A 267 -12.30 -14.03 23.60
N ALA A 268 -11.66 -13.96 22.43
CA ALA A 268 -11.26 -15.14 21.65
C ALA A 268 -9.93 -15.79 22.12
N GLY A 269 -9.29 -15.19 23.11
CA GLY A 269 -8.00 -15.68 23.64
C GLY A 269 -6.81 -15.17 22.81
N SER A 270 -5.64 -15.18 23.43
CA SER A 270 -4.42 -14.53 22.90
C SER A 270 -3.99 -14.97 21.48
N THR A 271 -4.28 -16.22 21.12
CA THR A 271 -3.89 -16.78 19.82
C THR A 271 -4.80 -16.28 18.69
N LEU A 272 -6.11 -16.17 18.95
CA LEU A 272 -7.11 -15.79 17.94
C LEU A 272 -7.41 -14.27 17.95
N GLN A 273 -7.01 -13.55 18.99
CA GLN A 273 -7.23 -12.11 19.14
C GLN A 273 -6.79 -11.29 17.91
N PRO A 274 -5.55 -11.45 17.37
CA PRO A 274 -5.13 -10.64 16.21
C PRO A 274 -5.94 -10.97 14.95
N VAL A 275 -6.32 -12.24 14.76
CA VAL A 275 -7.12 -12.66 13.60
C VAL A 275 -8.54 -12.07 13.71
N LEU A 276 -9.17 -12.21 14.87
CA LEU A 276 -10.52 -11.67 15.09
C LEU A 276 -10.54 -10.15 15.02
N GLY A 277 -9.52 -9.47 15.57
CA GLY A 277 -9.36 -8.02 15.46
C GLY A 277 -9.26 -7.57 14.00
N ALA A 278 -8.45 -8.27 13.19
CA ALA A 278 -8.33 -8.00 11.75
C ALA A 278 -9.67 -8.19 11.03
N LEU A 279 -10.39 -9.28 11.32
CA LEU A 279 -11.72 -9.54 10.73
C LEU A 279 -12.75 -8.47 11.11
N LEU A 280 -12.74 -8.01 12.37
CA LEU A 280 -13.63 -6.96 12.84
C LEU A 280 -13.31 -5.61 12.18
N ASN A 281 -12.03 -5.27 12.04
CA ASN A 281 -11.59 -4.09 11.31
C ASN A 281 -12.03 -4.15 9.84
N MET A 282 -11.86 -5.30 9.19
CA MET A 282 -12.29 -5.52 7.81
C MET A 282 -13.82 -5.38 7.67
N ALA A 283 -14.59 -5.92 8.62
CA ALA A 283 -16.05 -5.79 8.66
C ALA A 283 -16.46 -4.32 8.83
N LEU A 284 -15.79 -3.58 9.72
CA LEU A 284 -16.01 -2.14 9.91
C LEU A 284 -15.72 -1.38 8.60
N GLY A 285 -14.61 -1.72 7.93
CA GLY A 285 -14.23 -1.11 6.66
C GLY A 285 -15.26 -1.36 5.56
N LEU A 286 -15.79 -2.59 5.48
CA LEU A 286 -16.84 -2.96 4.53
C LEU A 286 -18.12 -2.15 4.79
N LEU A 287 -18.55 -2.05 6.04
CA LEU A 287 -19.74 -1.28 6.43
C LEU A 287 -19.56 0.21 6.14
N ALA A 288 -18.42 0.77 6.50
CA ALA A 288 -18.09 2.18 6.25
C ALA A 288 -18.03 2.49 4.75
N GLY A 289 -17.42 1.60 3.96
CA GLY A 289 -17.35 1.73 2.49
C GLY A 289 -18.74 1.68 1.85
N GLY A 290 -19.57 0.73 2.29
CA GLY A 290 -20.98 0.63 1.83
C GLY A 290 -21.78 1.88 2.16
N ALA A 291 -21.66 2.36 3.39
CA ALA A 291 -22.34 3.59 3.84
C ALA A 291 -21.87 4.81 3.02
N ALA A 292 -20.54 4.94 2.80
CA ALA A 292 -19.98 6.04 2.01
C ALA A 292 -20.50 6.00 0.56
N LEU A 293 -20.52 4.81 -0.06
CA LEU A 293 -21.04 4.64 -1.43
C LEU A 293 -22.53 5.02 -1.51
N LEU A 294 -23.34 4.61 -0.53
CA LEU A 294 -24.75 4.98 -0.45
C LEU A 294 -24.94 6.51 -0.37
N VAL A 295 -24.16 7.16 0.50
CA VAL A 295 -24.22 8.63 0.65
C VAL A 295 -23.85 9.33 -0.67
N VAL A 296 -22.79 8.88 -1.33
CA VAL A 296 -22.32 9.46 -2.61
C VAL A 296 -23.38 9.25 -3.70
N THR A 297 -23.94 8.05 -3.83
CA THR A 297 -24.93 7.73 -4.86
C THR A 297 -26.25 8.47 -4.63
N LEU A 298 -26.71 8.58 -3.38
CA LEU A 298 -27.91 9.36 -3.03
C LEU A 298 -27.69 10.86 -3.31
N GLY A 299 -26.50 11.38 -2.96
CA GLY A 299 -26.14 12.77 -3.22
C GLY A 299 -26.11 13.09 -4.72
N GLN A 300 -25.65 12.16 -5.55
CA GLN A 300 -25.65 12.30 -7.00
C GLN A 300 -27.08 12.26 -7.58
N ARG A 301 -27.96 11.42 -7.03
CA ARG A 301 -29.39 11.32 -7.45
C ARG A 301 -30.16 12.59 -7.10
N LEU A 302 -29.86 13.20 -5.95
CA LEU A 302 -30.52 14.44 -5.50
C LEU A 302 -30.08 15.68 -6.29
N ARG A 303 -28.93 15.62 -6.99
CA ARG A 303 -28.40 16.70 -7.82
C ARG A 303 -28.83 16.61 -9.29
N ARG A 304 -29.46 15.50 -9.68
CA ARG A 304 -30.08 15.31 -11.01
C ARG A 304 -31.58 15.66 -11.00
#